data_b10814a0e5661d00911961e274b5f9d1
#
_entry.id   b10814a0e5661d00911961e274b5f9d1
#
_cell.length_a   1.000
_cell.length_b   1.000
_cell.length_c   1.000
_cell.angle_alpha   90.00
_cell.angle_beta   90.00
_cell.angle_gamma   90.00
#
_symmetry.space_group_name_H-M   'P 1'
#
loop_
_entity.id
_entity.type
_entity.pdbx_description
1 polymer ?
#
loop_
_entity_poly.entity_id
_entity_poly.type
_entity_poly.pdbx_seq_one_letter_code
_entity_poly.pdbx_strand_id
1 'polypeptide(L)'
;MFMVRDMNTTVAMASWDCLKGTTATQVDAVSDTVTRFVSPQGQFYLKRKVSIPLVTREVRVLHILAKAHLPVTLPLLTYDQRPYVTDGSGVFCLYAALPGTPYHDCAAPRGLTHATALGAAIGQLHLALAQCETIEGFATFGDPRRSMMAALRAERPGACDVEHLDTIVATLSSPEGLPQTLIHRDPHPGNLLFEDGQLSGVLDFDLMMRGPRLFDPCYCTTGMLIARFADEAYRASWFDVLRALFAGYRRMVPLTAAEQSGMFTMLAMIQLIFISSALRTYRPDIALLNQSALFWLHSNRQLIEEAIAVSQE
;
A
#
# COMPACT_ATOMS: atom_id res chain seq x y z
N MET A 1 26.48 -3.81 -7.17
CA MET A 1 26.47 -2.35 -7.30
C MET A 1 26.45 -2.02 -8.80
N PHE A 2 25.29 -2.19 -9.43
CA PHE A 2 25.13 -1.87 -10.84
C PHE A 2 24.64 -0.42 -10.96
N MET A 3 25.41 0.37 -11.68
CA MET A 3 25.08 1.75 -11.99
C MET A 3 23.83 1.80 -12.87
N VAL A 4 22.66 2.06 -12.29
CA VAL A 4 21.48 2.59 -12.98
C VAL A 4 21.65 4.11 -13.05
N ARG A 5 22.82 4.54 -13.53
CA ARG A 5 23.14 5.95 -13.75
C ARG A 5 23.15 6.17 -15.25
N ASP A 6 22.39 7.05 -15.78
CA ASP A 6 22.65 7.97 -16.87
C ASP A 6 21.60 8.13 -17.97
N MET A 7 20.77 7.16 -18.35
CA MET A 7 19.79 7.43 -19.42
C MET A 7 18.55 8.18 -18.92
N ASN A 8 18.02 7.80 -17.74
CA ASN A 8 16.79 8.37 -17.21
C ASN A 8 16.88 9.85 -16.83
N THR A 9 18.03 10.28 -16.27
CA THR A 9 18.24 11.66 -15.80
C THR A 9 18.31 12.63 -16.98
N THR A 10 19.05 12.29 -18.04
CA THR A 10 19.23 13.16 -19.22
C THR A 10 17.91 13.34 -19.96
N VAL A 11 17.14 12.26 -20.17
CA VAL A 11 15.83 12.31 -20.85
C VAL A 11 14.84 13.12 -19.99
N ALA A 12 14.83 12.93 -18.69
CA ALA A 12 13.98 13.69 -17.78
C ALA A 12 14.29 15.19 -17.85
N MET A 13 15.56 15.58 -17.71
CA MET A 13 15.96 16.98 -17.75
C MET A 13 15.65 17.66 -19.09
N ALA A 14 15.61 16.89 -20.18
CA ALA A 14 15.23 17.39 -21.52
C ALA A 14 13.71 17.48 -21.71
N SER A 15 12.91 16.79 -20.91
CA SER A 15 11.48 16.63 -21.16
C SER A 15 10.60 17.55 -20.29
N TRP A 16 11.12 18.06 -19.17
CA TRP A 16 10.38 18.92 -18.23
C TRP A 16 11.13 20.20 -17.87
N ASP A 17 10.49 21.35 -18.06
CA ASP A 17 11.04 22.67 -17.73
C ASP A 17 11.46 22.81 -16.26
N CYS A 18 10.69 22.22 -15.35
CA CYS A 18 10.93 22.31 -13.91
C CYS A 18 12.25 21.64 -13.48
N LEU A 19 12.88 20.84 -14.34
CA LEU A 19 14.18 20.22 -14.08
C LEU A 19 15.36 21.02 -14.66
N LYS A 20 15.13 22.12 -15.38
CA LYS A 20 16.20 22.97 -15.88
C LYS A 20 17.01 23.55 -14.75
N GLY A 21 18.34 23.51 -14.89
CA GLY A 21 19.29 23.99 -13.87
C GLY A 21 19.57 23.00 -12.75
N THR A 22 18.99 21.77 -12.78
CA THR A 22 19.35 20.70 -11.84
C THR A 22 20.78 20.23 -12.11
N THR A 23 21.58 20.12 -11.04
CA THR A 23 22.95 19.59 -11.11
C THR A 23 22.98 18.11 -10.69
N ALA A 24 24.05 17.40 -11.03
CA ALA A 24 24.22 15.99 -10.66
C ALA A 24 24.19 15.73 -9.14
N THR A 25 24.56 16.70 -8.33
CA THR A 25 24.51 16.62 -6.86
C THR A 25 23.11 16.78 -6.28
N GLN A 26 22.13 17.13 -7.11
CA GLN A 26 20.72 17.33 -6.74
C GLN A 26 19.83 16.18 -7.23
N VAL A 27 20.45 15.05 -7.59
CA VAL A 27 19.77 13.87 -8.10
C VAL A 27 20.12 12.66 -7.25
N ASP A 28 19.12 12.06 -6.59
CA ASP A 28 19.28 10.92 -5.70
C ASP A 28 18.39 9.75 -6.14
N ALA A 29 18.92 8.53 -6.14
CA ALA A 29 18.13 7.34 -6.26
C ALA A 29 17.42 7.06 -4.93
N VAL A 30 16.09 7.07 -4.93
CA VAL A 30 15.25 6.73 -3.77
C VAL A 30 15.00 5.22 -3.72
N SER A 31 14.78 4.62 -4.89
CA SER A 31 14.65 3.17 -5.08
C SER A 31 15.10 2.80 -6.50
N ASP A 32 15.00 1.51 -6.85
CA ASP A 32 15.29 1.03 -8.21
C ASP A 32 14.38 1.64 -9.29
N THR A 33 13.24 2.20 -8.89
CA THR A 33 12.23 2.75 -9.80
C THR A 33 11.94 4.22 -9.59
N VAL A 34 12.52 4.87 -8.55
CA VAL A 34 12.24 6.26 -8.20
C VAL A 34 13.52 7.04 -8.04
N THR A 35 13.62 8.15 -8.78
CA THR A 35 14.72 9.13 -8.69
C THR A 35 14.18 10.47 -8.21
N ARG A 36 14.79 11.05 -7.19
CA ARG A 36 14.49 12.38 -6.67
C ARG A 36 15.35 13.42 -7.38
N PHE A 37 14.72 14.54 -7.74
CA PHE A 37 15.37 15.74 -8.25
C PHE A 37 15.09 16.92 -7.32
N VAL A 38 16.11 17.72 -7.04
CA VAL A 38 15.96 19.00 -6.39
C VAL A 38 16.41 20.09 -7.38
N SER A 39 15.48 20.92 -7.83
CA SER A 39 15.71 21.99 -8.79
C SER A 39 15.38 23.35 -8.16
N PRO A 40 15.73 24.49 -8.82
CA PRO A 40 15.29 25.80 -8.37
C PRO A 40 13.76 25.97 -8.27
N GLN A 41 12.98 25.13 -9.00
CA GLN A 41 11.52 25.16 -8.99
C GLN A 41 10.91 24.26 -7.92
N GLY A 42 11.70 23.46 -7.21
CA GLY A 42 11.21 22.59 -6.14
C GLY A 42 11.78 21.17 -6.19
N GLN A 43 11.12 20.29 -5.49
CA GLN A 43 11.47 18.87 -5.41
C GLN A 43 10.51 18.03 -6.25
N PHE A 44 11.06 17.09 -7.01
CA PHE A 44 10.34 16.25 -7.94
C PHE A 44 10.80 14.79 -7.82
N TYR A 45 9.89 13.87 -8.20
CA TYR A 45 10.15 12.44 -8.23
C TYR A 45 9.85 11.89 -9.62
N LEU A 46 10.89 11.39 -10.28
CA LEU A 46 10.75 10.63 -11.53
C LEU A 46 10.51 9.17 -11.17
N LYS A 47 9.38 8.63 -11.62
CA LYS A 47 9.00 7.25 -11.34
C LYS A 47 8.93 6.44 -12.63
N ARG A 48 9.61 5.30 -12.66
CA ARG A 48 9.50 4.31 -13.72
C ARG A 48 8.17 3.57 -13.59
N LYS A 49 7.41 3.52 -14.66
CA LYS A 49 6.11 2.87 -14.74
C LYS A 49 6.16 1.59 -15.56
N VAL A 50 5.23 0.68 -15.30
CA VAL A 50 5.18 -0.63 -15.98
C VAL A 50 4.78 -0.49 -17.46
N SER A 51 3.77 0.35 -17.76
CA SER A 51 3.27 0.53 -19.13
C SER A 51 2.44 1.80 -19.30
N ILE A 52 2.32 2.27 -20.53
CA ILE A 52 1.49 3.42 -20.91
C ILE A 52 0.00 3.20 -20.53
N PRO A 53 -0.63 2.04 -20.80
CA PRO A 53 -2.02 1.82 -20.40
C PRO A 53 -2.26 1.96 -18.89
N LEU A 54 -1.30 1.54 -18.04
CA LEU A 54 -1.38 1.74 -16.59
C LEU A 54 -1.29 3.21 -16.22
N VAL A 55 -0.35 3.96 -16.80
CA VAL A 55 -0.24 5.42 -16.61
C VAL A 55 -1.54 6.12 -17.00
N THR A 56 -2.11 5.79 -18.16
CA THR A 56 -3.36 6.40 -18.63
C THR A 56 -4.51 6.18 -17.66
N ARG A 57 -4.63 4.98 -17.10
CA ARG A 57 -5.65 4.67 -16.06
C ARG A 57 -5.39 5.41 -14.76
N GLU A 58 -4.17 5.37 -14.27
CA GLU A 58 -3.75 6.07 -13.06
C GLU A 58 -4.08 7.57 -13.15
N VAL A 59 -3.72 8.21 -14.26
CA VAL A 59 -4.01 9.65 -14.50
C VAL A 59 -5.51 9.92 -14.44
N ARG A 60 -6.36 9.06 -15.00
CA ARG A 60 -7.83 9.20 -14.92
C ARG A 60 -8.32 9.11 -13.48
N VAL A 61 -7.81 8.17 -12.69
CA VAL A 61 -8.13 8.05 -11.26
C VAL A 61 -7.66 9.29 -10.51
N LEU A 62 -6.40 9.69 -10.65
CA LEU A 62 -5.83 10.85 -9.97
C LEU A 62 -6.62 12.14 -10.25
N HIS A 63 -7.16 12.34 -11.47
CA HIS A 63 -8.02 13.47 -11.78
C HIS A 63 -9.35 13.45 -10.98
N ILE A 64 -9.94 12.26 -10.80
CA ILE A 64 -11.18 12.12 -10.01
C ILE A 64 -10.86 12.36 -8.53
N LEU A 65 -9.77 11.78 -8.02
CA LEU A 65 -9.36 11.96 -6.63
C LEU A 65 -9.07 13.44 -6.32
N ALA A 66 -8.36 14.13 -7.20
CA ALA A 66 -8.08 15.55 -7.05
C ALA A 66 -9.38 16.40 -7.07
N LYS A 67 -10.36 16.07 -7.94
CA LYS A 67 -11.69 16.71 -7.93
C LYS A 67 -12.48 16.42 -6.66
N ALA A 68 -12.28 15.26 -6.04
CA ALA A 68 -12.84 14.90 -4.74
C ALA A 68 -12.05 15.52 -3.56
N HIS A 69 -11.14 16.45 -3.83
CA HIS A 69 -10.29 17.14 -2.85
C HIS A 69 -9.38 16.22 -2.05
N LEU A 70 -9.08 15.02 -2.57
CA LEU A 70 -8.04 14.18 -1.97
C LEU A 70 -6.66 14.74 -2.36
N PRO A 71 -5.72 14.91 -1.42
CA PRO A 71 -4.39 15.44 -1.73
C PRO A 71 -3.54 14.41 -2.48
N VAL A 72 -3.59 14.47 -3.80
CA VAL A 72 -2.81 13.62 -4.73
C VAL A 72 -2.06 14.52 -5.71
N THR A 73 -0.97 14.03 -6.26
CA THR A 73 -0.24 14.71 -7.32
C THR A 73 -0.45 14.02 -8.65
N LEU A 74 -0.78 14.79 -9.70
CA LEU A 74 -0.82 14.30 -11.06
C LEU A 74 0.60 14.32 -11.65
N PRO A 75 0.89 13.43 -12.62
CA PRO A 75 2.12 13.54 -13.37
C PRO A 75 2.20 14.89 -14.08
N LEU A 76 3.35 15.53 -14.00
CA LEU A 76 3.62 16.78 -14.71
C LEU A 76 3.66 16.51 -16.21
N LEU A 77 3.07 17.43 -16.98
CA LEU A 77 3.08 17.31 -18.42
C LEU A 77 4.46 17.68 -18.98
N THR A 78 4.90 16.92 -19.94
CA THR A 78 6.08 17.21 -20.75
C THR A 78 5.83 18.41 -21.68
N TYR A 79 6.86 18.88 -22.40
CA TYR A 79 6.69 19.87 -23.47
C TYR A 79 5.63 19.47 -24.51
N ASP A 80 5.53 18.15 -24.81
CA ASP A 80 4.56 17.61 -25.77
C ASP A 80 3.18 17.36 -25.15
N GLN A 81 2.91 17.91 -23.97
CA GLN A 81 1.64 17.78 -23.23
C GLN A 81 1.29 16.32 -22.90
N ARG A 82 2.28 15.46 -22.67
CA ARG A 82 2.09 14.06 -22.24
C ARG A 82 2.40 13.91 -20.76
N PRO A 83 1.68 13.05 -20.02
CA PRO A 83 1.95 12.78 -18.61
C PRO A 83 3.15 11.83 -18.40
N TYR A 84 3.85 11.45 -19.46
CA TYR A 84 4.98 10.53 -19.42
C TYR A 84 5.96 10.80 -20.54
N VAL A 85 7.18 10.29 -20.38
CA VAL A 85 8.15 10.06 -21.46
C VAL A 85 8.43 8.58 -21.60
N THR A 86 8.91 8.19 -22.79
CA THR A 86 9.42 6.85 -23.04
C THR A 86 10.85 6.96 -23.56
N ASP A 87 11.69 6.06 -23.07
CA ASP A 87 12.99 5.78 -23.68
C ASP A 87 13.13 4.27 -23.92
N GLY A 88 14.28 3.83 -24.44
CA GLY A 88 14.53 2.41 -24.66
C GLY A 88 14.49 1.53 -23.40
N SER A 89 14.45 2.12 -22.19
CA SER A 89 14.46 1.42 -20.91
C SER A 89 13.09 1.38 -20.23
N GLY A 90 12.13 2.23 -20.62
CA GLY A 90 10.81 2.21 -20.00
C GLY A 90 9.93 3.44 -20.21
N VAL A 91 8.89 3.51 -19.41
CA VAL A 91 7.93 4.64 -19.29
C VAL A 91 8.22 5.37 -18.00
N PHE A 92 8.28 6.70 -18.03
CA PHE A 92 8.62 7.53 -16.87
C PHE A 92 7.62 8.66 -16.70
N CYS A 93 7.18 8.87 -15.46
CA CYS A 93 6.34 9.99 -15.06
C CYS A 93 7.07 10.84 -14.02
N LEU A 94 6.93 12.16 -14.11
CA LEU A 94 7.48 13.11 -13.14
C LEU A 94 6.36 13.65 -12.26
N TYR A 95 6.56 13.65 -10.95
CA TYR A 95 5.61 14.14 -9.96
C TYR A 95 6.26 15.23 -9.11
N ALA A 96 5.52 16.29 -8.78
CA ALA A 96 5.93 17.23 -7.77
C ALA A 96 5.82 16.58 -6.38
N ALA A 97 6.73 16.94 -5.47
CA ALA A 97 6.63 16.54 -4.08
C ALA A 97 5.35 17.09 -3.45
N LEU A 98 4.67 16.28 -2.65
CA LEU A 98 3.59 16.73 -1.79
C LEU A 98 4.14 17.16 -0.42
N PRO A 99 3.50 18.11 0.26
CA PRO A 99 3.91 18.54 1.59
C PRO A 99 3.62 17.46 2.65
N GLY A 100 4.24 17.62 3.83
CA GLY A 100 4.01 16.75 4.96
C GLY A 100 4.99 15.58 5.07
N THR A 101 4.78 14.78 6.10
CA THR A 101 5.62 13.63 6.46
C THR A 101 4.76 12.41 6.82
N PRO A 102 5.24 11.18 6.59
CA PRO A 102 4.54 9.98 7.00
C PRO A 102 4.60 9.78 8.52
N TYR A 103 3.58 9.13 9.07
CA TYR A 103 3.56 8.71 10.47
C TYR A 103 4.22 7.33 10.63
N HIS A 104 5.49 7.31 11.06
CA HIS A 104 6.25 6.08 11.26
C HIS A 104 6.01 5.44 12.62
N ASP A 105 5.69 6.22 13.67
CA ASP A 105 5.43 5.70 15.00
C ASP A 105 3.94 5.75 15.33
N CYS A 106 3.34 4.56 15.34
CA CYS A 106 1.97 4.33 15.75
C CYS A 106 1.86 3.53 17.06
N ALA A 107 2.98 3.41 17.81
CA ALA A 107 2.97 2.67 19.07
C ALA A 107 2.19 3.40 20.17
N ALA A 108 1.49 2.61 21.01
CA ALA A 108 0.82 3.14 22.19
C ALA A 108 1.83 3.74 23.19
N PRO A 109 1.44 4.76 23.98
CA PRO A 109 0.14 5.45 23.93
C PRO A 109 0.09 6.62 22.94
N ARG A 110 1.23 7.21 22.56
CA ARG A 110 1.27 8.46 21.76
C ARG A 110 0.94 8.25 20.28
N GLY A 111 1.32 7.10 19.74
CA GLY A 111 1.11 6.77 18.32
C GLY A 111 -0.33 6.37 17.97
N LEU A 112 -1.24 6.19 18.93
CA LEU A 112 -2.63 5.82 18.65
C LEU A 112 -3.38 6.91 17.89
N THR A 113 -3.06 8.18 18.11
CA THR A 113 -3.61 9.30 17.32
C THR A 113 -3.17 9.21 15.86
N HIS A 114 -1.92 8.82 15.59
CA HIS A 114 -1.42 8.59 14.25
C HIS A 114 -2.13 7.40 13.59
N ALA A 115 -2.32 6.28 14.31
CA ALA A 115 -3.07 5.14 13.82
C ALA A 115 -4.53 5.53 13.45
N THR A 116 -5.18 6.33 14.30
CA THR A 116 -6.52 6.87 14.03
C THR A 116 -6.53 7.75 12.77
N ALA A 117 -5.53 8.62 12.60
CA ALA A 117 -5.41 9.48 11.42
C ALA A 117 -5.17 8.66 10.14
N LEU A 118 -4.32 7.61 10.20
CA LEU A 118 -4.12 6.68 9.09
C LEU A 118 -5.42 5.98 8.68
N GLY A 119 -6.19 5.51 9.65
CA GLY A 119 -7.50 4.90 9.38
C GLY A 119 -8.47 5.87 8.71
N ALA A 120 -8.56 7.10 9.20
CA ALA A 120 -9.40 8.14 8.60
C ALA A 120 -8.95 8.48 7.18
N ALA A 121 -7.63 8.56 6.93
CA ALA A 121 -7.07 8.82 5.60
C ALA A 121 -7.42 7.70 4.60
N ILE A 122 -7.32 6.42 5.01
CA ILE A 122 -7.72 5.28 4.18
C ILE A 122 -9.24 5.34 3.90
N GLY A 123 -10.05 5.73 4.89
CA GLY A 123 -11.48 5.93 4.69
C GLY A 123 -11.80 7.05 3.69
N GLN A 124 -11.13 8.20 3.78
CA GLN A 124 -11.25 9.30 2.81
C GLN A 124 -10.85 8.84 1.40
N LEU A 125 -9.75 8.10 1.30
CA LEU A 125 -9.30 7.52 0.03
C LEU A 125 -10.37 6.61 -0.57
N HIS A 126 -11.00 5.74 0.20
CA HIS A 126 -12.05 4.84 -0.28
C HIS A 126 -13.31 5.58 -0.74
N LEU A 127 -13.72 6.63 -0.03
CA LEU A 127 -14.83 7.47 -0.47
C LEU A 127 -14.55 8.15 -1.83
N ALA A 128 -13.32 8.57 -2.06
CA ALA A 128 -12.89 9.15 -3.33
C ALA A 128 -12.76 8.07 -4.43
N LEU A 129 -12.17 6.90 -4.13
CA LEU A 129 -12.04 5.79 -5.07
C LEU A 129 -13.38 5.19 -5.50
N ALA A 130 -14.42 5.27 -4.67
CA ALA A 130 -15.77 4.86 -5.05
C ALA A 130 -16.31 5.66 -6.27
N GLN A 131 -15.81 6.88 -6.48
CA GLN A 131 -16.17 7.68 -7.67
C GLN A 131 -15.49 7.18 -8.97
N CYS A 132 -14.54 6.24 -8.84
CA CYS A 132 -13.79 5.67 -9.96
C CYS A 132 -14.39 4.35 -10.50
N GLU A 133 -15.60 3.96 -10.09
CA GLU A 133 -16.21 2.66 -10.43
C GLU A 133 -16.36 2.42 -11.93
N THR A 134 -16.56 3.48 -12.71
CA THR A 134 -16.73 3.40 -14.18
C THR A 134 -15.40 3.24 -14.92
N ILE A 135 -14.25 3.36 -14.26
CA ILE A 135 -12.95 3.15 -14.91
C ILE A 135 -12.67 1.66 -15.01
N GLU A 136 -12.60 1.17 -16.23
CA GLU A 136 -12.35 -0.26 -16.52
C GLU A 136 -10.85 -0.59 -16.59
N GLY A 137 -10.57 -1.90 -16.70
CA GLY A 137 -9.25 -2.44 -16.98
C GLY A 137 -8.35 -2.65 -15.75
N PHE A 138 -8.87 -2.49 -14.53
CA PHE A 138 -8.17 -2.91 -13.32
C PHE A 138 -8.27 -4.42 -13.13
N ALA A 139 -7.20 -5.03 -12.63
CA ALA A 139 -7.24 -6.41 -12.18
C ALA A 139 -8.24 -6.56 -11.01
N THR A 140 -8.80 -7.74 -10.85
CA THR A 140 -9.69 -8.07 -9.74
C THR A 140 -8.96 -8.93 -8.72
N PHE A 141 -9.14 -8.61 -7.44
CA PHE A 141 -8.65 -9.42 -6.34
C PHE A 141 -9.40 -10.76 -6.36
N GLY A 142 -8.68 -11.84 -6.65
CA GLY A 142 -9.19 -13.18 -6.56
C GLY A 142 -9.07 -13.75 -5.15
N ASP A 143 -9.66 -14.92 -4.92
CA ASP A 143 -9.41 -15.67 -3.69
C ASP A 143 -8.01 -16.31 -3.76
N PRO A 144 -7.04 -15.79 -2.99
CA PRO A 144 -5.66 -16.23 -3.11
C PRO A 144 -5.36 -17.56 -2.43
N ARG A 145 -6.27 -18.08 -1.59
CA ARG A 145 -6.03 -19.27 -0.75
C ARG A 145 -5.54 -20.47 -1.53
N ARG A 146 -6.27 -20.88 -2.57
CA ARG A 146 -5.94 -22.08 -3.36
C ARG A 146 -4.66 -21.90 -4.18
N SER A 147 -4.56 -20.81 -4.90
CA SER A 147 -3.40 -20.53 -5.75
C SER A 147 -2.10 -20.33 -4.93
N MET A 148 -2.21 -19.68 -3.77
CA MET A 148 -1.07 -19.48 -2.88
C MET A 148 -0.61 -20.79 -2.26
N MET A 149 -1.53 -21.64 -1.76
CA MET A 149 -1.15 -22.93 -1.20
C MET A 149 -0.58 -23.88 -2.25
N ALA A 150 -1.07 -23.85 -3.49
CA ALA A 150 -0.49 -24.59 -4.59
C ALA A 150 0.96 -24.13 -4.88
N ALA A 151 1.20 -22.83 -4.92
CA ALA A 151 2.53 -22.26 -5.10
C ALA A 151 3.49 -22.62 -3.95
N LEU A 152 3.05 -22.53 -2.71
CA LEU A 152 3.83 -22.90 -1.53
C LEU A 152 4.31 -24.36 -1.57
N ARG A 153 3.45 -25.27 -2.02
CA ARG A 153 3.81 -26.70 -2.16
C ARG A 153 4.76 -26.96 -3.33
N ALA A 154 4.61 -26.23 -4.43
CA ALA A 154 5.38 -26.46 -5.67
C ALA A 154 6.76 -25.80 -5.64
N GLU A 155 6.89 -24.58 -5.11
CA GLU A 155 8.08 -23.76 -5.29
C GLU A 155 9.22 -24.12 -4.33
N ARG A 156 8.94 -24.52 -3.06
CA ARG A 156 9.98 -24.87 -2.07
C ARG A 156 9.47 -25.76 -0.94
N PRO A 157 9.45 -27.07 -1.11
CA PRO A 157 9.20 -27.99 0.00
C PRO A 157 10.19 -27.74 1.15
N GLY A 158 9.68 -27.48 2.35
CA GLY A 158 10.50 -27.27 3.55
C GLY A 158 10.91 -25.81 3.84
N ALA A 159 10.62 -24.82 2.96
CA ALA A 159 10.89 -23.42 3.24
C ALA A 159 9.88 -22.79 4.23
N CYS A 160 8.69 -23.40 4.36
CA CYS A 160 7.61 -23.00 5.28
C CYS A 160 6.97 -24.26 5.86
N ASP A 161 6.31 -24.10 7.02
CA ASP A 161 5.45 -25.13 7.62
C ASP A 161 4.10 -25.18 6.88
N VAL A 162 4.08 -25.91 5.76
CA VAL A 162 2.93 -26.00 4.86
C VAL A 162 1.73 -26.67 5.54
N GLU A 163 1.97 -27.68 6.41
CA GLU A 163 0.90 -28.40 7.12
C GLU A 163 0.15 -27.48 8.07
N HIS A 164 0.87 -26.69 8.85
CA HIS A 164 0.25 -25.71 9.74
C HIS A 164 -0.43 -24.58 8.95
N LEU A 165 0.17 -24.11 7.85
CA LEU A 165 -0.47 -23.14 6.95
C LEU A 165 -1.77 -23.67 6.35
N ASP A 166 -1.82 -24.94 5.91
CA ASP A 166 -3.04 -25.60 5.42
C ASP A 166 -4.13 -25.62 6.51
N THR A 167 -3.76 -25.92 7.76
CA THR A 167 -4.69 -25.93 8.88
C THR A 167 -5.33 -24.56 9.08
N ILE A 168 -4.53 -23.49 9.04
CA ILE A 168 -5.04 -22.11 9.17
C ILE A 168 -5.95 -21.76 7.97
N VAL A 169 -5.49 -22.03 6.75
CA VAL A 169 -6.23 -21.73 5.51
C VAL A 169 -7.62 -22.40 5.52
N ALA A 170 -7.72 -23.61 6.05
CA ALA A 170 -9.01 -24.31 6.16
C ALA A 170 -10.03 -23.59 7.06
N THR A 171 -9.57 -22.70 7.96
CA THR A 171 -10.45 -21.90 8.84
C THR A 171 -10.89 -20.57 8.25
N LEU A 172 -10.29 -20.14 7.14
CA LEU A 172 -10.56 -18.83 6.53
C LEU A 172 -11.85 -18.85 5.71
N SER A 173 -12.68 -17.83 5.90
CA SER A 173 -13.89 -17.62 5.11
C SER A 173 -13.57 -17.12 3.69
N SER A 174 -14.55 -17.16 2.77
CA SER A 174 -14.39 -16.56 1.45
C SER A 174 -14.46 -15.03 1.51
N PRO A 175 -13.59 -14.30 0.77
CA PRO A 175 -13.70 -12.85 0.65
C PRO A 175 -14.80 -12.38 -0.31
N GLU A 176 -15.50 -13.29 -0.99
CA GLU A 176 -16.48 -12.98 -2.05
C GLU A 176 -17.70 -12.20 -1.55
N GLY A 177 -18.06 -12.37 -0.27
CA GLY A 177 -19.17 -11.63 0.36
C GLY A 177 -18.83 -10.25 0.89
N LEU A 178 -17.57 -9.80 0.77
CA LEU A 178 -17.11 -8.50 1.26
C LEU A 178 -17.44 -7.39 0.24
N PRO A 179 -17.74 -6.16 0.69
CA PRO A 179 -17.90 -5.00 -0.19
C PRO A 179 -16.66 -4.77 -1.06
N GLN A 180 -16.89 -4.73 -2.37
CA GLN A 180 -15.84 -4.55 -3.39
C GLN A 180 -15.76 -3.11 -3.85
N THR A 181 -14.55 -2.59 -4.05
CA THR A 181 -14.31 -1.25 -4.65
C THR A 181 -12.97 -1.26 -5.39
N LEU A 182 -12.61 -0.14 -5.99
CA LEU A 182 -11.21 0.11 -6.35
C LEU A 182 -10.43 0.34 -5.05
N ILE A 183 -9.36 -0.41 -4.82
CA ILE A 183 -8.50 -0.32 -3.64
C ILE A 183 -7.11 0.15 -4.05
N HIS A 184 -6.43 0.82 -3.14
CA HIS A 184 -5.05 1.28 -3.33
C HIS A 184 -4.05 0.12 -3.33
N ARG A 185 -4.30 -0.85 -2.44
CA ARG A 185 -3.51 -2.07 -2.23
C ARG A 185 -2.16 -1.90 -1.55
N ASP A 186 -1.67 -0.67 -1.41
CA ASP A 186 -0.42 -0.37 -0.73
C ASP A 186 -0.49 0.87 0.18
N PRO A 187 -1.56 1.07 0.98
CA PRO A 187 -1.70 2.27 1.81
C PRO A 187 -0.95 2.12 3.15
N HIS A 188 0.34 1.77 3.10
CA HIS A 188 1.17 1.73 4.30
C HIS A 188 1.49 3.17 4.79
N PRO A 189 1.93 3.36 6.05
CA PRO A 189 2.19 4.69 6.60
C PRO A 189 3.09 5.57 5.74
N GLY A 190 4.07 5.00 5.03
CA GLY A 190 4.98 5.74 4.13
C GLY A 190 4.31 6.34 2.89
N ASN A 191 3.13 5.85 2.50
CA ASN A 191 2.37 6.35 1.35
C ASN A 191 1.27 7.36 1.74
N LEU A 192 1.15 7.70 3.04
CA LEU A 192 0.19 8.65 3.57
C LEU A 192 0.93 9.78 4.29
N LEU A 193 0.91 10.98 3.73
CA LEU A 193 1.61 12.15 4.27
C LEU A 193 0.66 12.99 5.10
N PHE A 194 1.18 13.57 6.18
CA PHE A 194 0.43 14.43 7.09
C PHE A 194 1.18 15.72 7.36
N GLU A 195 0.44 16.82 7.41
CA GLU A 195 0.92 18.14 7.83
C GLU A 195 -0.09 18.70 8.82
N ASP A 196 0.36 19.16 9.98
CA ASP A 196 -0.48 19.67 11.07
C ASP A 196 -1.65 18.73 11.46
N GLY A 197 -1.43 17.42 11.42
CA GLY A 197 -2.42 16.41 11.76
C GLY A 197 -3.46 16.12 10.66
N GLN A 198 -3.38 16.79 9.52
CA GLN A 198 -4.27 16.59 8.38
C GLN A 198 -3.58 15.80 7.26
N LEU A 199 -4.34 14.97 6.54
CA LEU A 199 -3.84 14.28 5.36
C LEU A 199 -3.41 15.31 4.31
N SER A 200 -2.13 15.32 3.95
CA SER A 200 -1.52 16.23 2.98
C SER A 200 -1.03 15.54 1.72
N GLY A 201 -1.01 14.20 1.70
CA GLY A 201 -0.61 13.45 0.52
C GLY A 201 -0.99 11.98 0.55
N VAL A 202 -1.43 11.46 -0.59
CA VAL A 202 -1.54 10.02 -0.86
C VAL A 202 -0.65 9.70 -2.05
N LEU A 203 0.26 8.75 -1.86
CA LEU A 203 1.30 8.40 -2.81
C LEU A 203 1.10 6.99 -3.35
N ASP A 204 1.70 6.69 -4.49
CA ASP A 204 1.93 5.36 -5.07
C ASP A 204 0.67 4.57 -5.42
N PHE A 205 0.02 4.97 -6.51
CA PHE A 205 -1.20 4.32 -7.05
C PHE A 205 -0.92 3.17 -8.04
N ASP A 206 0.31 2.63 -8.10
CA ASP A 206 0.71 1.63 -9.10
C ASP A 206 0.03 0.27 -8.94
N LEU A 207 -0.35 -0.08 -7.70
CA LEU A 207 -0.89 -1.39 -7.37
C LEU A 207 -2.42 -1.45 -7.32
N MET A 208 -3.10 -0.36 -7.69
CA MET A 208 -4.58 -0.32 -7.66
C MET A 208 -5.21 -1.51 -8.35
N MET A 209 -6.23 -2.06 -7.72
CA MET A 209 -7.07 -3.14 -8.27
C MET A 209 -8.48 -3.09 -7.69
N ARG A 210 -9.42 -3.84 -8.30
CA ARG A 210 -10.73 -4.06 -7.68
C ARG A 210 -10.64 -5.16 -6.65
N GLY A 211 -11.15 -4.90 -5.46
CA GLY A 211 -11.06 -5.86 -4.37
C GLY A 211 -11.87 -5.48 -3.14
N PRO A 212 -11.87 -6.34 -2.12
CA PRO A 212 -12.49 -6.03 -0.85
C PRO A 212 -11.87 -4.77 -0.25
N ARG A 213 -12.69 -3.75 0.03
CA ARG A 213 -12.18 -2.51 0.64
C ARG A 213 -11.53 -2.74 2.01
N LEU A 214 -11.90 -3.81 2.68
CA LEU A 214 -11.29 -4.25 3.94
C LEU A 214 -9.78 -4.55 3.81
N PHE A 215 -9.31 -4.83 2.58
CA PHE A 215 -7.89 -5.11 2.33
C PHE A 215 -6.99 -3.96 2.78
N ASP A 216 -7.29 -2.73 2.39
CA ASP A 216 -6.40 -1.58 2.61
C ASP A 216 -6.16 -1.26 4.09
N PRO A 217 -7.16 -1.15 4.98
CA PRO A 217 -6.91 -0.93 6.40
C PRO A 217 -6.23 -2.15 7.08
N CYS A 218 -6.55 -3.38 6.67
CA CYS A 218 -5.86 -4.58 7.14
C CYS A 218 -4.39 -4.59 6.69
N TYR A 219 -4.11 -4.22 5.46
CA TYR A 219 -2.74 -4.11 4.94
C TYR A 219 -1.92 -3.09 5.74
N CYS A 220 -2.47 -1.92 6.02
CA CYS A 220 -1.81 -0.90 6.80
C CYS A 220 -1.44 -1.40 8.20
N THR A 221 -2.38 -2.03 8.91
CA THR A 221 -2.14 -2.54 10.27
C THR A 221 -1.16 -3.71 10.30
N THR A 222 -1.24 -4.64 9.35
CA THR A 222 -0.27 -5.75 9.28
C THR A 222 1.12 -5.28 8.88
N GLY A 223 1.24 -4.27 8.01
CA GLY A 223 2.52 -3.65 7.70
C GLY A 223 3.22 -3.07 8.93
N MET A 224 2.46 -2.38 9.79
CA MET A 224 2.98 -1.88 11.07
C MET A 224 3.37 -3.02 12.02
N LEU A 225 2.61 -4.12 12.07
CA LEU A 225 2.96 -5.30 12.87
C LEU A 225 4.28 -5.92 12.40
N ILE A 226 4.40 -6.17 11.09
CA ILE A 226 5.59 -6.80 10.48
C ILE A 226 6.85 -5.96 10.70
N ALA A 227 6.75 -4.64 10.57
CA ALA A 227 7.89 -3.73 10.74
C ALA A 227 8.54 -3.82 12.13
N ARG A 228 7.79 -4.24 13.15
CA ARG A 228 8.25 -4.37 14.54
C ARG A 228 7.92 -5.73 15.14
N PHE A 229 7.77 -6.77 14.34
CA PHE A 229 7.31 -8.09 14.79
C PHE A 229 8.23 -8.73 15.85
N ALA A 230 9.53 -8.44 15.82
CA ALA A 230 10.47 -8.94 16.82
C ALA A 230 10.30 -8.31 18.22
N ASP A 231 9.66 -7.13 18.30
CA ASP A 231 9.41 -6.42 19.55
C ASP A 231 8.14 -6.96 20.23
N GLU A 232 8.31 -7.73 21.31
CA GLU A 232 7.20 -8.37 22.03
C GLU A 232 6.26 -7.34 22.68
N ALA A 233 6.81 -6.26 23.22
CA ALA A 233 6.00 -5.20 23.83
C ALA A 233 5.14 -4.49 22.76
N TYR A 234 5.69 -4.31 21.57
CA TYR A 234 4.93 -3.77 20.44
C TYR A 234 3.81 -4.73 20.01
N ARG A 235 4.10 -6.04 19.88
CA ARG A 235 3.07 -7.03 19.53
C ARG A 235 1.91 -7.00 20.55
N ALA A 236 2.22 -6.91 21.85
CA ALA A 236 1.20 -6.82 22.90
C ALA A 236 0.32 -5.56 22.75
N SER A 237 0.89 -4.43 22.36
CA SER A 237 0.18 -3.17 22.16
C SER A 237 -0.45 -3.01 20.77
N TRP A 238 -0.15 -3.91 19.82
CA TRP A 238 -0.65 -3.80 18.45
C TRP A 238 -2.17 -3.88 18.34
N PHE A 239 -2.85 -4.56 19.26
CA PHE A 239 -4.33 -4.58 19.30
C PHE A 239 -4.93 -3.19 19.52
N ASP A 240 -4.24 -2.32 20.27
CA ASP A 240 -4.65 -0.93 20.45
C ASP A 240 -4.44 -0.12 19.16
N VAL A 241 -3.35 -0.38 18.43
CA VAL A 241 -3.09 0.21 17.11
C VAL A 241 -4.17 -0.23 16.11
N LEU A 242 -4.52 -1.52 16.08
CA LEU A 242 -5.59 -2.07 15.26
C LEU A 242 -6.92 -1.37 15.56
N ARG A 243 -7.28 -1.30 16.86
CA ARG A 243 -8.51 -0.62 17.32
C ARG A 243 -8.54 0.85 16.91
N ALA A 244 -7.45 1.57 17.13
CA ALA A 244 -7.35 3.00 16.82
C ALA A 244 -7.47 3.27 15.31
N LEU A 245 -6.79 2.48 14.46
CA LEU A 245 -6.88 2.62 13.01
C LEU A 245 -8.31 2.36 12.53
N PHE A 246 -8.94 1.28 13.00
CA PHE A 246 -10.31 0.97 12.61
C PHE A 246 -11.34 1.96 13.19
N ALA A 247 -11.10 2.55 14.34
CA ALA A 247 -11.91 3.66 14.84
C ALA A 247 -11.84 4.88 13.90
N GLY A 248 -10.65 5.23 13.41
CA GLY A 248 -10.48 6.28 12.40
C GLY A 248 -11.19 5.96 11.08
N TYR A 249 -10.98 4.75 10.56
CA TYR A 249 -11.60 4.29 9.31
C TYR A 249 -13.14 4.32 9.36
N ARG A 250 -13.74 3.82 10.45
CA ARG A 250 -15.20 3.75 10.63
C ARG A 250 -15.89 5.10 10.69
N ARG A 251 -15.20 6.16 11.11
CA ARG A 251 -15.73 7.53 11.06
C ARG A 251 -16.05 7.98 9.64
N MET A 252 -15.30 7.45 8.66
CA MET A 252 -15.46 7.76 7.25
C MET A 252 -16.33 6.73 6.53
N VAL A 253 -16.10 5.44 6.80
CA VAL A 253 -16.70 4.31 6.10
C VAL A 253 -17.14 3.26 7.11
N PRO A 254 -18.44 3.15 7.44
CA PRO A 254 -18.95 2.12 8.35
C PRO A 254 -18.63 0.72 7.84
N LEU A 255 -18.20 -0.16 8.75
CA LEU A 255 -17.98 -1.58 8.43
C LEU A 255 -19.32 -2.34 8.46
N THR A 256 -19.51 -3.17 7.46
CA THR A 256 -20.61 -4.14 7.44
C THR A 256 -20.34 -5.30 8.41
N ALA A 257 -21.37 -6.07 8.79
CA ALA A 257 -21.22 -7.27 9.60
C ALA A 257 -20.27 -8.30 8.92
N ALA A 258 -20.34 -8.40 7.59
CA ALA A 258 -19.45 -9.28 6.81
C ALA A 258 -17.97 -8.84 6.92
N GLU A 259 -17.70 -7.54 6.90
CA GLU A 259 -16.33 -7.04 7.06
C GLU A 259 -15.80 -7.26 8.48
N GLN A 260 -16.64 -7.09 9.49
CA GLN A 260 -16.26 -7.35 10.89
C GLN A 260 -15.90 -8.83 11.09
N SER A 261 -16.75 -9.75 10.62
CA SER A 261 -16.49 -11.20 10.70
C SER A 261 -15.36 -11.66 9.78
N GLY A 262 -15.10 -10.96 8.67
CA GLY A 262 -14.04 -11.24 7.70
C GLY A 262 -12.66 -10.69 8.07
N MET A 263 -12.53 -9.94 9.17
CA MET A 263 -11.32 -9.23 9.53
C MET A 263 -10.11 -10.15 9.68
N PHE A 264 -10.21 -11.17 10.53
CA PHE A 264 -9.12 -12.12 10.73
C PHE A 264 -8.74 -12.80 9.39
N THR A 265 -9.73 -13.19 8.59
CA THR A 265 -9.50 -13.77 7.27
C THR A 265 -8.68 -12.83 6.38
N MET A 266 -9.00 -11.54 6.36
CA MET A 266 -8.26 -10.57 5.53
C MET A 266 -6.83 -10.36 6.02
N LEU A 267 -6.61 -10.23 7.33
CA LEU A 267 -5.27 -10.14 7.93
C LEU A 267 -4.44 -11.38 7.58
N ALA A 268 -5.02 -12.58 7.68
CA ALA A 268 -4.35 -13.84 7.33
C ALA A 268 -4.04 -13.93 5.83
N MET A 269 -4.97 -13.55 4.95
CA MET A 269 -4.75 -13.55 3.50
C MET A 269 -3.62 -12.64 3.07
N ILE A 270 -3.47 -11.48 3.71
CA ILE A 270 -2.36 -10.57 3.43
C ILE A 270 -1.01 -11.26 3.75
N GLN A 271 -0.90 -11.95 4.88
CA GLN A 271 0.32 -12.69 5.20
C GLN A 271 0.61 -13.79 4.18
N LEU A 272 -0.41 -14.55 3.75
CA LEU A 272 -0.25 -15.57 2.72
C LEU A 272 0.23 -14.99 1.38
N ILE A 273 -0.27 -13.81 0.99
CA ILE A 273 0.21 -13.10 -0.21
C ILE A 273 1.71 -12.78 -0.09
N PHE A 274 2.16 -12.27 1.07
CA PHE A 274 3.57 -11.95 1.29
C PHE A 274 4.45 -13.19 1.34
N ILE A 275 4.03 -14.27 2.01
CA ILE A 275 4.75 -15.55 2.03
C ILE A 275 4.95 -16.04 0.59
N SER A 276 3.87 -16.13 -0.19
CA SER A 276 3.93 -16.60 -1.58
C SER A 276 4.82 -15.70 -2.46
N SER A 277 4.71 -14.39 -2.32
CA SER A 277 5.54 -13.43 -3.06
C SER A 277 7.02 -13.55 -2.70
N ALA A 278 7.32 -13.66 -1.42
CA ALA A 278 8.70 -13.78 -0.93
C ALA A 278 9.36 -15.07 -1.42
N LEU A 279 8.63 -16.18 -1.44
CA LEU A 279 9.15 -17.44 -1.99
C LEU A 279 9.46 -17.33 -3.48
N ARG A 280 8.58 -16.72 -4.27
CA ARG A 280 8.82 -16.48 -5.71
C ARG A 280 10.01 -15.56 -5.99
N THR A 281 10.27 -14.61 -5.12
CA THR A 281 11.38 -13.66 -5.26
C THR A 281 12.65 -14.07 -4.50
N TYR A 282 12.71 -15.33 -4.04
CA TYR A 282 13.87 -15.87 -3.33
C TYR A 282 14.25 -15.14 -2.03
N ARG A 283 13.24 -14.70 -1.27
CA ARG A 283 13.39 -14.04 0.03
C ARG A 283 12.81 -14.91 1.17
N PRO A 284 13.48 -16.02 1.51
CA PRO A 284 12.98 -16.93 2.56
C PRO A 284 12.91 -16.28 3.95
N ASP A 285 13.76 -15.30 4.23
CA ASP A 285 13.72 -14.46 5.43
C ASP A 285 12.37 -13.74 5.59
N ILE A 286 11.88 -13.14 4.50
CA ILE A 286 10.57 -12.47 4.48
C ILE A 286 9.43 -13.48 4.56
N ALA A 287 9.56 -14.63 3.90
CA ALA A 287 8.55 -15.68 3.96
C ALA A 287 8.37 -16.20 5.40
N LEU A 288 9.46 -16.51 6.10
CA LEU A 288 9.44 -16.98 7.48
C LEU A 288 8.92 -15.93 8.47
N LEU A 289 9.26 -14.65 8.27
CA LEU A 289 8.73 -13.57 9.09
C LEU A 289 7.21 -13.48 8.96
N ASN A 290 6.68 -13.49 7.74
CA ASN A 290 5.23 -13.42 7.51
C ASN A 290 4.51 -14.70 7.95
N GLN A 291 5.14 -15.88 7.85
CA GLN A 291 4.62 -17.12 8.45
C GLN A 291 4.50 -17.00 9.97
N SER A 292 5.55 -16.52 10.64
CA SER A 292 5.55 -16.34 12.09
C SER A 292 4.46 -15.35 12.53
N ALA A 293 4.28 -14.26 11.76
CA ALA A 293 3.21 -13.30 12.01
C ALA A 293 1.82 -13.93 11.80
N LEU A 294 1.64 -14.76 10.76
CA LEU A 294 0.38 -15.45 10.53
C LEU A 294 0.04 -16.41 11.69
N PHE A 295 1.02 -17.17 12.17
CA PHE A 295 0.83 -18.07 13.32
C PHE A 295 0.49 -17.30 14.58
N TRP A 296 1.16 -16.17 14.80
CA TRP A 296 0.84 -15.28 15.93
C TRP A 296 -0.58 -14.68 15.81
N LEU A 297 -0.97 -14.19 14.63
CA LEU A 297 -2.32 -13.69 14.37
C LEU A 297 -3.36 -14.78 14.62
N HIS A 298 -3.12 -16.02 14.17
CA HIS A 298 -4.01 -17.14 14.38
C HIS A 298 -4.17 -17.49 15.87
N SER A 299 -3.07 -17.53 16.61
CA SER A 299 -3.09 -17.79 18.06
C SER A 299 -3.79 -16.69 18.87
N ASN A 300 -3.88 -15.47 18.29
CA ASN A 300 -4.51 -14.32 18.94
C ASN A 300 -5.84 -13.91 18.26
N ARG A 301 -6.46 -14.82 17.50
CA ARG A 301 -7.68 -14.53 16.74
C ARG A 301 -8.79 -13.92 17.58
N GLN A 302 -9.04 -14.46 18.78
CA GLN A 302 -10.07 -13.96 19.67
C GLN A 302 -9.81 -12.51 20.09
N LEU A 303 -8.57 -12.14 20.43
CA LEU A 303 -8.19 -10.76 20.76
C LEU A 303 -8.36 -9.78 19.60
N ILE A 304 -8.14 -10.25 18.36
CA ILE A 304 -8.40 -9.48 17.14
C ILE A 304 -9.89 -9.21 17.00
N GLU A 305 -10.72 -10.24 17.13
CA GLU A 305 -12.18 -10.14 17.05
C GLU A 305 -12.75 -9.21 18.15
N GLU A 306 -12.26 -9.31 19.37
CA GLU A 306 -12.62 -8.43 20.49
C GLU A 306 -12.17 -6.97 20.26
N ALA A 307 -10.95 -6.75 19.72
CA ALA A 307 -10.44 -5.41 19.45
C ALA A 307 -11.32 -4.65 18.43
N ILE A 308 -12.00 -5.38 17.55
CA ILE A 308 -12.87 -4.81 16.52
C ILE A 308 -14.30 -4.64 17.02
N ALA A 309 -14.80 -5.56 17.86
CA ALA A 309 -16.14 -5.48 18.42
C ALA A 309 -16.32 -4.27 19.35
N VAL A 310 -15.32 -3.98 20.19
CA VAL A 310 -15.35 -2.85 21.15
C VAL A 310 -15.42 -1.47 20.47
N SER A 311 -15.12 -1.38 19.18
CA SER A 311 -15.17 -0.11 18.43
C SER A 311 -16.58 0.24 17.92
N GLN A 312 -17.63 -0.37 18.44
CA GLN A 312 -19.03 -0.06 18.05
C GLN A 312 -19.70 0.98 18.97
N GLU A 313 -19.03 1.37 20.08
CA GLU A 313 -19.47 2.44 20.96
C GLU A 313 -18.83 3.78 20.56
#